data_31c89c1ea1ad7af3e7fd6d4dc529aa7a
#
_entry.id   31c89c1ea1ad7af3e7fd6d4dc529aa7a
#
_cell.length_a   1.000
_cell.length_b   1.000
_cell.length_c   1.000
_cell.angle_alpha   90.00
_cell.angle_beta   90.00
_cell.angle_gamma   90.00
#
_symmetry.space_group_name_H-M   'P 1'
#
loop_
_entity.id
_entity.type
_entity.pdbx_description
1 polymer ?
#
loop_
_entity_poly.entity_id
_entity_poly.type
_entity_poly.pdbx_seq_one_letter_code
_entity_poly.pdbx_strand_id
1 'polypeptide(L)'
;TETTFAPKDSCTRAQIVTFLYRAAGSPEVAENVTNPFTDVSKDSVYYNAIMWAVEKKITTGVTETTFEPNSPCTRAQIVTFLYRAAGSPEVKNVKNPFTDVSESSVYYKAIMWAVENGITKGTTDTTFSPNAVCTRAQIVVFLYRASGDDASNLKLQFTDVPANAWCAE
;
A
#
# COMPACT_ATOMS: atom_id res chain seq x y z
N THR A 1 0.94 7.20 -18.63
CA THR A 1 0.48 8.33 -19.45
C THR A 1 -0.94 8.71 -19.06
N GLU A 2 -1.51 9.77 -19.65
CA GLU A 2 -2.91 10.17 -19.40
C GLU A 2 -3.91 9.11 -19.83
N THR A 3 -3.55 8.25 -20.78
CA THR A 3 -4.43 7.23 -21.34
C THR A 3 -4.04 5.80 -20.97
N THR A 4 -2.94 5.60 -20.26
CA THR A 4 -2.45 4.26 -19.85
C THR A 4 -2.20 4.20 -18.35
N PHE A 5 -2.63 3.10 -17.74
CA PHE A 5 -2.46 2.83 -16.31
C PHE A 5 -1.26 1.93 -16.00
N ALA A 6 -0.87 1.07 -16.95
CA ALA A 6 0.14 0.02 -16.79
C ALA A 6 -0.16 -0.93 -15.60
N PRO A 7 -1.30 -1.66 -15.63
CA PRO A 7 -1.80 -2.42 -14.47
C PRO A 7 -0.88 -3.54 -14.01
N LYS A 8 -0.03 -4.05 -14.89
CA LYS A 8 0.90 -5.16 -14.61
C LYS A 8 2.26 -4.71 -14.11
N ASP A 9 2.58 -3.42 -14.20
CA ASP A 9 3.85 -2.90 -13.73
C ASP A 9 3.95 -3.00 -12.21
N SER A 10 5.16 -3.26 -11.71
CA SER A 10 5.42 -3.22 -10.28
C SER A 10 5.39 -1.79 -9.74
N CYS A 11 5.01 -1.63 -8.49
CA CYS A 11 5.12 -0.36 -7.80
C CYS A 11 6.30 -0.33 -6.85
N THR A 12 6.96 0.82 -6.81
CA THR A 12 8.00 1.09 -5.83
C THR A 12 7.42 1.51 -4.49
N ARG A 13 8.22 1.42 -3.43
CA ARG A 13 7.85 1.84 -2.09
C ARG A 13 7.45 3.32 -2.04
N ALA A 14 8.20 4.19 -2.75
CA ALA A 14 7.87 5.62 -2.84
C ALA A 14 6.53 5.88 -3.54
N GLN A 15 6.24 5.15 -4.60
CA GLN A 15 4.95 5.28 -5.30
C GLN A 15 3.77 4.90 -4.39
N ILE A 16 3.93 3.86 -3.57
CA ILE A 16 2.85 3.42 -2.67
C ILE A 16 2.55 4.46 -1.59
N VAL A 17 3.56 4.97 -0.91
CA VAL A 17 3.32 6.01 0.10
C VAL A 17 2.78 7.29 -0.55
N THR A 18 3.10 7.53 -1.84
CA THR A 18 2.53 8.65 -2.61
C THR A 18 1.05 8.44 -2.90
N PHE A 19 0.61 7.20 -3.22
CA PHE A 19 -0.80 6.91 -3.37
C PHE A 19 -1.57 7.12 -2.07
N LEU A 20 -1.04 6.64 -0.95
CA LEU A 20 -1.63 6.85 0.38
C LEU A 20 -1.69 8.34 0.74
N TYR A 21 -0.62 9.07 0.51
CA TYR A 21 -0.53 10.51 0.74
C TYR A 21 -1.59 11.29 -0.05
N ARG A 22 -1.74 10.96 -1.34
CA ARG A 22 -2.76 11.56 -2.21
C ARG A 22 -4.18 11.19 -1.78
N ALA A 23 -4.41 9.94 -1.42
CA ALA A 23 -5.71 9.48 -0.88
C ALA A 23 -6.08 10.21 0.42
N ALA A 24 -5.09 10.60 1.23
CA ALA A 24 -5.29 11.42 2.42
C ALA A 24 -5.48 12.92 2.12
N GLY A 25 -5.58 13.34 0.83
CA GLY A 25 -5.75 14.73 0.43
C GLY A 25 -4.44 15.53 0.36
N SER A 26 -3.29 14.86 0.31
CA SER A 26 -1.95 15.50 0.24
C SER A 26 -1.74 16.55 1.35
N PRO A 27 -1.94 16.22 2.62
CA PRO A 27 -1.83 17.17 3.72
C PRO A 27 -0.42 17.76 3.82
N GLU A 28 -0.32 18.97 4.36
CA GLU A 28 0.97 19.57 4.67
C GLU A 28 1.74 18.71 5.68
N VAL A 29 3.03 18.56 5.46
CA VAL A 29 3.95 17.90 6.38
C VAL A 29 4.46 18.93 7.38
N ALA A 30 4.44 18.61 8.66
CA ALA A 30 4.88 19.54 9.69
C ALA A 30 6.37 19.89 9.51
N GLU A 31 6.74 21.17 9.68
CA GLU A 31 8.10 21.68 9.46
C GLU A 31 9.17 21.00 10.34
N ASN A 32 8.78 20.49 11.50
CA ASN A 32 9.66 19.81 12.45
C ASN A 32 9.89 18.33 12.13
N VAL A 33 9.32 17.80 11.06
CA VAL A 33 9.57 16.42 10.62
C VAL A 33 10.97 16.32 10.04
N THR A 34 11.85 15.65 10.76
CA THR A 34 13.22 15.39 10.30
C THR A 34 13.23 14.19 9.36
N ASN A 35 13.93 14.32 8.23
CA ASN A 35 14.20 13.19 7.34
C ASN A 35 15.24 12.25 7.97
N PRO A 36 14.86 11.02 8.35
CA PRO A 36 15.82 10.07 8.92
C PRO A 36 16.62 9.32 7.83
N PHE A 37 16.21 9.43 6.55
CA PHE A 37 16.71 8.59 5.48
C PHE A 37 17.79 9.28 4.64
N THR A 38 18.92 8.62 4.49
CA THR A 38 20.04 9.12 3.67
C THR A 38 19.81 8.94 2.18
N ASP A 39 18.91 8.04 1.79
CA ASP A 39 18.56 7.70 0.41
C ASP A 39 17.30 8.43 -0.13
N VAL A 40 16.80 9.41 0.63
CA VAL A 40 15.65 10.25 0.24
C VAL A 40 16.09 11.71 0.15
N SER A 41 16.31 12.19 -1.07
CA SER A 41 16.66 13.59 -1.34
C SER A 41 15.46 14.51 -1.08
N LYS A 42 15.73 15.75 -0.61
CA LYS A 42 14.73 16.81 -0.48
C LYS A 42 14.13 17.24 -1.84
N ASP A 43 14.89 17.08 -2.91
CA ASP A 43 14.46 17.40 -4.28
C ASP A 43 13.63 16.28 -4.92
N SER A 44 13.46 15.15 -4.23
CA SER A 44 12.64 14.04 -4.73
C SER A 44 11.17 14.44 -4.82
N VAL A 45 10.53 14.10 -5.93
CA VAL A 45 9.07 14.25 -6.12
C VAL A 45 8.25 13.45 -5.08
N TYR A 46 8.88 12.49 -4.42
CA TYR A 46 8.29 11.64 -3.39
C TYR A 46 8.54 12.16 -1.96
N TYR A 47 9.37 13.22 -1.81
CA TYR A 47 9.84 13.66 -0.51
C TYR A 47 8.70 13.92 0.48
N ASN A 48 7.75 14.77 0.11
CA ASN A 48 6.63 15.11 0.99
C ASN A 48 5.78 13.90 1.37
N ALA A 49 5.53 13.00 0.42
CA ALA A 49 4.78 11.78 0.70
C ALA A 49 5.51 10.85 1.68
N ILE A 50 6.84 10.72 1.54
CA ILE A 50 7.66 9.91 2.44
C ILE A 50 7.72 10.55 3.83
N MET A 51 7.91 11.87 3.92
CA MET A 51 7.95 12.59 5.20
C MET A 51 6.60 12.56 5.92
N TRP A 52 5.50 12.69 5.19
CA TRP A 52 4.17 12.46 5.73
C TRP A 52 4.01 11.03 6.29
N ALA A 53 4.49 10.03 5.57
CA ALA A 53 4.42 8.65 6.02
C ALA A 53 5.29 8.40 7.28
N VAL A 54 6.41 9.12 7.44
CA VAL A 54 7.22 9.14 8.67
C VAL A 54 6.44 9.79 9.81
N GLU A 55 5.90 11.00 9.60
CA GLU A 55 5.11 11.76 10.58
C GLU A 55 3.94 10.92 11.12
N LYS A 56 3.20 10.28 10.22
CA LYS A 56 2.03 9.44 10.56
C LYS A 56 2.42 8.02 11.03
N LYS A 57 3.71 7.72 11.17
CA LYS A 57 4.23 6.40 11.57
C LYS A 57 3.79 5.27 10.64
N ILE A 58 3.46 5.58 9.40
CA ILE A 58 3.11 4.61 8.35
C ILE A 58 4.37 3.83 7.95
N THR A 59 5.52 4.51 7.92
CA THR A 59 6.82 3.89 7.66
C THR A 59 7.84 4.26 8.72
N THR A 60 8.77 3.32 8.97
CA THR A 60 9.99 3.53 9.77
C THR A 60 11.24 3.27 8.95
N GLY A 61 11.08 3.16 7.61
CA GLY A 61 12.17 2.75 6.71
C GLY A 61 12.26 1.25 6.51
N VAL A 62 13.27 0.83 5.77
CA VAL A 62 13.75 -0.56 5.70
C VAL A 62 14.78 -0.78 6.79
N THR A 63 15.61 0.24 7.03
CA THR A 63 16.47 0.40 8.20
C THR A 63 16.14 1.74 8.88
N GLU A 64 16.83 2.05 9.98
CA GLU A 64 16.68 3.35 10.65
C GLU A 64 17.08 4.53 9.76
N THR A 65 17.96 4.30 8.78
CA THR A 65 18.54 5.34 7.92
C THR A 65 18.26 5.19 6.43
N THR A 66 17.51 4.17 6.02
CA THR A 66 17.17 3.93 4.60
C THR A 66 15.68 3.65 4.41
N PHE A 67 15.09 4.27 3.39
CA PHE A 67 13.71 4.04 2.97
C PHE A 67 13.60 3.10 1.78
N GLU A 68 14.60 3.07 0.92
CA GLU A 68 14.63 2.36 -0.37
C GLU A 68 13.48 2.78 -1.31
N PRO A 69 13.43 4.06 -1.73
CA PRO A 69 12.29 4.61 -2.48
C PRO A 69 12.01 3.89 -3.79
N ASN A 70 13.05 3.37 -4.46
CA ASN A 70 12.94 2.71 -5.75
C ASN A 70 12.79 1.19 -5.68
N SER A 71 12.89 0.60 -4.49
CA SER A 71 12.73 -0.84 -4.32
C SER A 71 11.27 -1.26 -4.56
N PRO A 72 11.04 -2.41 -5.24
CA PRO A 72 9.71 -2.96 -5.40
C PRO A 72 9.06 -3.22 -4.04
N CYS A 73 7.76 -2.94 -3.94
CA CYS A 73 7.02 -3.18 -2.71
C CYS A 73 6.32 -4.53 -2.73
N THR A 74 6.46 -5.28 -1.64
CA THR A 74 5.80 -6.58 -1.51
C THR A 74 4.36 -6.43 -1.03
N ARG A 75 3.55 -7.48 -1.24
CA ARG A 75 2.15 -7.53 -0.78
C ARG A 75 2.04 -7.33 0.73
N ALA A 76 2.93 -7.94 1.52
CA ALA A 76 2.95 -7.75 2.97
C ALA A 76 3.28 -6.31 3.39
N GLN A 77 4.21 -5.67 2.68
CA GLN A 77 4.56 -4.26 2.96
C GLN A 77 3.39 -3.32 2.67
N ILE A 78 2.64 -3.54 1.58
CA ILE A 78 1.50 -2.70 1.24
C ILE A 78 0.40 -2.79 2.28
N VAL A 79 -0.03 -3.99 2.65
CA VAL A 79 -1.07 -4.12 3.67
C VAL A 79 -0.60 -3.58 5.03
N THR A 80 0.72 -3.58 5.29
CA THR A 80 1.30 -2.97 6.48
C THR A 80 1.21 -1.44 6.43
N PHE A 81 1.47 -0.82 5.28
CA PHE A 81 1.29 0.62 5.12
C PHE A 81 -0.18 1.02 5.29
N LEU A 82 -1.10 0.27 4.69
CA LEU A 82 -2.54 0.50 4.85
C LEU A 82 -2.99 0.34 6.31
N TYR A 83 -2.57 -0.73 6.98
CA TYR A 83 -2.87 -1.00 8.37
C TYR A 83 -2.40 0.14 9.28
N ARG A 84 -1.17 0.61 9.08
CA ARG A 84 -0.61 1.73 9.84
C ARG A 84 -1.30 3.05 9.50
N ALA A 85 -1.65 3.29 8.25
CA ALA A 85 -2.42 4.47 7.84
C ALA A 85 -3.81 4.50 8.47
N ALA A 86 -4.41 3.34 8.72
CA ALA A 86 -5.66 3.19 9.46
C ALA A 86 -5.50 3.34 11.00
N GLY A 87 -4.29 3.65 11.49
CA GLY A 87 -4.00 3.81 12.93
C GLY A 87 -3.69 2.51 13.65
N SER A 88 -3.36 1.44 12.93
CA SER A 88 -3.02 0.12 13.50
C SER A 88 -4.10 -0.43 14.43
N PRO A 89 -5.36 -0.53 13.98
CA PRO A 89 -6.47 -0.96 14.83
C PRO A 89 -6.27 -2.37 15.36
N GLU A 90 -6.96 -2.68 16.45
CA GLU A 90 -6.95 -4.04 17.00
C GLU A 90 -7.62 -5.02 16.02
N VAL A 91 -6.96 -6.15 15.79
CA VAL A 91 -7.49 -7.25 14.95
C VAL A 91 -8.27 -8.19 15.85
N LYS A 92 -9.54 -8.39 15.52
CA LYS A 92 -10.46 -9.20 16.32
C LYS A 92 -10.65 -10.56 15.65
N ASN A 93 -10.38 -11.64 16.36
CA ASN A 93 -10.82 -13.01 16.10
C ASN A 93 -10.82 -13.52 14.63
N VAL A 94 -9.87 -13.08 13.82
CA VAL A 94 -9.71 -13.60 12.46
C VAL A 94 -8.83 -14.83 12.49
N LYS A 95 -9.39 -15.97 12.12
CA LYS A 95 -8.59 -17.19 11.90
C LYS A 95 -7.72 -16.97 10.67
N ASN A 96 -6.42 -17.23 10.81
CA ASN A 96 -5.51 -17.17 9.67
C ASN A 96 -5.88 -18.23 8.61
N PRO A 97 -6.30 -17.84 7.40
CA PRO A 97 -6.59 -18.79 6.34
C PRO A 97 -5.34 -19.23 5.58
N PHE A 98 -4.20 -18.57 5.78
CA PHE A 98 -3.01 -18.71 4.94
C PHE A 98 -1.95 -19.59 5.58
N THR A 99 -1.47 -20.55 4.81
CA THR A 99 -0.40 -21.47 5.22
C THR A 99 0.99 -20.86 5.12
N ASP A 100 1.14 -19.78 4.32
CA ASP A 100 2.38 -19.07 4.06
C ASP A 100 2.56 -17.78 4.90
N VAL A 101 1.70 -17.59 5.91
CA VAL A 101 1.77 -16.46 6.85
C VAL A 101 1.90 -16.99 8.27
N SER A 102 3.12 -16.91 8.82
CA SER A 102 3.38 -17.30 10.21
C SER A 102 2.81 -16.27 11.20
N GLU A 103 2.28 -16.73 12.33
CA GLU A 103 1.87 -15.88 13.46
C GLU A 103 3.02 -15.05 14.05
N SER A 104 4.26 -15.55 13.93
CA SER A 104 5.48 -14.82 14.34
C SER A 104 5.94 -13.75 13.34
N SER A 105 5.31 -13.66 12.17
CA SER A 105 5.66 -12.66 11.17
C SER A 105 5.36 -11.25 11.65
N VAL A 106 6.29 -10.31 11.40
CA VAL A 106 6.08 -8.88 11.67
C VAL A 106 4.90 -8.30 10.88
N TYR A 107 4.48 -8.96 9.80
CA TYR A 107 3.36 -8.58 8.94
C TYR A 107 2.04 -9.21 9.36
N TYR A 108 2.06 -10.16 10.32
CA TYR A 108 0.89 -10.98 10.65
C TYR A 108 -0.35 -10.14 10.97
N LYS A 109 -0.23 -9.20 11.90
CA LYS A 109 -1.35 -8.32 12.30
C LYS A 109 -1.92 -7.53 11.14
N ALA A 110 -1.05 -6.96 10.30
CA ALA A 110 -1.48 -6.18 9.14
C ALA A 110 -2.21 -7.05 8.10
N ILE A 111 -1.72 -8.28 7.86
CA ILE A 111 -2.36 -9.22 6.93
C ILE A 111 -3.72 -9.65 7.48
N MET A 112 -3.81 -10.01 8.78
CA MET A 112 -5.08 -10.41 9.40
C MET A 112 -6.09 -9.25 9.43
N TRP A 113 -5.65 -8.03 9.68
CA TRP A 113 -6.49 -6.84 9.54
C TRP A 113 -7.03 -6.68 8.11
N ALA A 114 -6.19 -6.88 7.11
CA ALA A 114 -6.61 -6.77 5.72
C ALA A 114 -7.61 -7.88 5.32
N VAL A 115 -7.51 -9.07 5.91
CA VAL A 115 -8.52 -10.15 5.76
C VAL A 115 -9.82 -9.75 6.43
N GLU A 116 -9.76 -9.31 7.70
CA GLU A 116 -10.95 -8.92 8.50
C GLU A 116 -11.77 -7.83 7.81
N ASN A 117 -11.09 -6.87 7.16
CA ASN A 117 -11.74 -5.74 6.48
C ASN A 117 -12.01 -6.00 4.99
N GLY A 118 -11.85 -7.24 4.51
CA GLY A 118 -12.15 -7.59 3.12
C GLY A 118 -11.21 -6.98 2.08
N ILE A 119 -10.10 -6.37 2.52
CA ILE A 119 -9.10 -5.74 1.64
C ILE A 119 -8.39 -6.80 0.79
N THR A 120 -8.16 -7.99 1.37
CA THR A 120 -7.57 -9.12 0.67
C THR A 120 -8.29 -10.42 0.97
N LYS A 121 -8.30 -11.31 -0.02
CA LYS A 121 -8.71 -12.73 0.13
C LYS A 121 -7.54 -13.68 -0.12
N GLY A 122 -6.30 -13.15 -0.23
CA GLY A 122 -5.14 -13.94 -0.62
C GLY A 122 -4.86 -13.91 -2.12
N THR A 123 -3.88 -14.70 -2.54
CA THR A 123 -3.62 -15.04 -3.95
C THR A 123 -4.33 -16.34 -4.32
N THR A 124 -4.58 -17.18 -3.33
CA THR A 124 -5.48 -18.33 -3.35
C THR A 124 -6.24 -18.38 -2.02
N ASP A 125 -7.15 -19.32 -1.84
CA ASP A 125 -7.89 -19.50 -0.59
C ASP A 125 -6.98 -19.82 0.62
N THR A 126 -5.77 -20.34 0.37
CA THR A 126 -4.83 -20.77 1.42
C THR A 126 -3.48 -20.09 1.39
N THR A 127 -3.23 -19.15 0.45
CA THR A 127 -1.96 -18.42 0.34
C THR A 127 -2.18 -16.93 0.20
N PHE A 128 -1.36 -16.15 0.90
CA PHE A 128 -1.31 -14.69 0.79
C PHE A 128 -0.20 -14.20 -0.15
N SER A 129 0.88 -14.96 -0.27
CA SER A 129 2.11 -14.62 -1.00
C SER A 129 2.77 -13.32 -0.47
N PRO A 130 3.20 -13.29 0.81
CA PRO A 130 3.65 -12.07 1.48
C PRO A 130 4.83 -11.37 0.79
N ASN A 131 5.73 -12.15 0.20
CA ASN A 131 6.94 -11.66 -0.46
C ASN A 131 6.76 -11.37 -1.97
N ALA A 132 5.60 -11.67 -2.54
CA ALA A 132 5.35 -11.36 -3.93
C ALA A 132 5.31 -9.85 -4.15
N VAL A 133 5.97 -9.39 -5.23
CA VAL A 133 5.93 -7.98 -5.64
C VAL A 133 4.52 -7.63 -6.09
N CYS A 134 4.03 -6.49 -5.63
CA CYS A 134 2.69 -6.03 -5.95
C CYS A 134 2.67 -5.23 -7.25
N THR A 135 1.67 -5.49 -8.09
CA THR A 135 1.43 -4.70 -9.29
C THR A 135 0.61 -3.44 -8.98
N ARG A 136 0.64 -2.47 -9.90
CA ARG A 136 -0.15 -1.23 -9.79
C ARG A 136 -1.64 -1.51 -9.62
N ALA A 137 -2.18 -2.46 -10.40
CA ALA A 137 -3.57 -2.86 -10.27
C ALA A 137 -3.91 -3.41 -8.86
N GLN A 138 -3.06 -4.29 -8.32
CA GLN A 138 -3.28 -4.84 -6.98
C GLN A 138 -3.28 -3.76 -5.89
N ILE A 139 -2.43 -2.77 -6.02
CA ILE A 139 -2.34 -1.66 -5.06
C ILE A 139 -3.62 -0.83 -5.08
N VAL A 140 -4.08 -0.45 -6.28
CA VAL A 140 -5.30 0.36 -6.40
C VAL A 140 -6.50 -0.39 -5.85
N VAL A 141 -6.61 -1.70 -6.10
CA VAL A 141 -7.67 -2.53 -5.51
C VAL A 141 -7.56 -2.60 -3.98
N PHE A 142 -6.35 -2.70 -3.42
CA PHE A 142 -6.20 -2.67 -1.96
C PHE A 142 -6.59 -1.30 -1.37
N LEU A 143 -6.21 -0.21 -2.02
CA LEU A 143 -6.59 1.15 -1.61
C LEU A 143 -8.11 1.35 -1.70
N TYR A 144 -8.71 0.98 -2.82
CA TYR A 144 -10.15 1.08 -3.05
C TYR A 144 -10.94 0.30 -1.99
N ARG A 145 -10.57 -0.95 -1.73
CA ARG A 145 -11.22 -1.75 -0.69
C ARG A 145 -11.01 -1.21 0.72
N ALA A 146 -9.86 -0.59 0.97
CA ALA A 146 -9.55 0.01 2.27
C ALA A 146 -10.30 1.34 2.49
N SER A 147 -10.60 2.10 1.42
CA SER A 147 -11.38 3.36 1.54
C SER A 147 -12.85 3.11 1.82
N GLY A 148 -13.40 1.99 1.35
CA GLY A 148 -14.84 1.73 1.41
C GLY A 148 -15.66 2.62 0.49
N ASP A 149 -15.02 3.33 -0.45
CA ASP A 149 -15.70 4.22 -1.39
C ASP A 149 -16.53 3.44 -2.43
N ASP A 150 -17.53 4.10 -2.99
CA ASP A 150 -18.32 3.59 -4.11
C ASP A 150 -17.79 4.16 -5.42
N ALA A 151 -17.27 3.29 -6.28
CA ALA A 151 -16.77 3.65 -7.61
C ALA A 151 -17.77 3.39 -8.74
N SER A 152 -19.02 3.00 -8.44
CA SER A 152 -20.04 2.61 -9.43
C SER A 152 -20.33 3.67 -10.50
N ASN A 153 -20.10 4.94 -10.20
CA ASN A 153 -20.31 6.07 -11.11
C ASN A 153 -19.04 6.49 -11.89
N LEU A 154 -17.91 5.86 -11.63
CA LEU A 154 -16.65 6.17 -12.30
C LEU A 154 -16.60 5.48 -13.67
N LYS A 155 -16.07 6.21 -14.67
CA LYS A 155 -15.84 5.66 -16.00
C LYS A 155 -14.38 5.31 -16.15
N LEU A 156 -14.13 4.10 -16.65
CA LEU A 156 -12.78 3.67 -17.00
C LEU A 156 -12.22 4.57 -18.11
N GLN A 157 -11.07 5.21 -17.83
CA GLN A 157 -10.41 6.15 -18.75
C GLN A 157 -9.15 5.55 -19.41
N PHE A 158 -8.71 4.38 -18.94
CA PHE A 158 -7.45 3.78 -19.37
C PHE A 158 -7.67 2.76 -20.48
N THR A 159 -6.94 2.90 -21.59
CA THR A 159 -7.05 2.04 -22.77
C THR A 159 -6.42 0.66 -22.58
N ASP A 160 -5.51 0.54 -21.63
CA ASP A 160 -4.79 -0.70 -21.29
C ASP A 160 -5.41 -1.48 -20.11
N VAL A 161 -6.58 -1.06 -19.63
CA VAL A 161 -7.40 -1.77 -18.63
C VAL A 161 -8.70 -2.20 -19.29
N PRO A 162 -8.88 -3.50 -19.60
CA PRO A 162 -10.15 -4.00 -20.16
C PRO A 162 -11.30 -3.78 -19.16
N ALA A 163 -12.49 -3.44 -19.66
CA ALA A 163 -13.67 -3.17 -18.83
C ALA A 163 -14.09 -4.37 -17.93
N ASN A 164 -13.72 -5.59 -18.35
CA ASN A 164 -13.96 -6.81 -17.57
C ASN A 164 -12.75 -7.25 -16.74
N ALA A 165 -11.72 -6.40 -16.61
CA ALA A 165 -10.59 -6.72 -15.76
C ALA A 165 -11.03 -6.71 -14.28
N TRP A 166 -10.50 -7.63 -13.47
CA TRP A 166 -10.75 -7.72 -12.03
C TRP A 166 -10.38 -6.44 -11.23
N CYS A 167 -9.65 -5.52 -11.85
CA CYS A 167 -9.21 -4.25 -11.29
C CYS A 167 -9.89 -3.03 -11.95
N ALA A 168 -10.92 -3.24 -12.76
CA ALA A 168 -11.64 -2.18 -13.47
C ALA A 168 -12.79 -1.57 -12.64
N GLU A 169 -13.17 -2.23 -11.54
CA GLU A 169 -14.20 -1.80 -10.57
C GLU A 169 -13.66 -0.76 -9.58
#